data_6ae9580ec0d994bff06f8cb9a34de630
#
_entry.id   6ae9580ec0d994bff06f8cb9a34de630
#
_cell.length_a   1.000
_cell.length_b   1.000
_cell.length_c   1.000
_cell.angle_alpha   90.00
_cell.angle_beta   90.00
_cell.angle_gamma   90.00
#
_symmetry.space_group_name_H-M   'P 1'
#
loop_
_entity.id
_entity.type
_entity.pdbx_description
1 polymer ?
#
loop_
_entity_poly.entity_id
_entity_poly.type
_entity_poly.pdbx_seq_one_letter_code
_entity_poly.pdbx_strand_id
1 'polypeptide(L)'
;MLREIRDLGFEYAELSHGIRLGLLPGILEAVDAGEIKISSLHNFCPLPLGVNHASPNLYEFSDERARQRELAIKYTLRTFELARRVKALAVVLHLGSMEMKDYTEKLTRMLERDGRKSPKYEKLRAEAAASREARKAKAVERVYETLRIILPEAERRGLKLGIENRQALEEIPLEGDFEFFFREFDSPNVVYWHDIGHGQIKEHLGFLHPIQHLESLAGRLAGFHIHDVVFPAGDHAAPGTGTVDFAALKSFVKPGHIKVFELSPSLPVGAVQCGVAHVKTTWGNE
;
A
#
# COMPACT_ATOMS: atom_id res chain seq x y z
N MET A 1 -13.89 3.26 17.00
CA MET A 1 -13.08 3.36 15.77
C MET A 1 -13.90 3.87 14.59
N LEU A 2 -14.82 3.10 13.94
CA LEU A 2 -15.55 3.60 12.75
C LEU A 2 -16.36 4.89 13.03
N ARG A 3 -17.00 4.98 14.19
CA ARG A 3 -17.70 6.21 14.61
C ARG A 3 -16.75 7.39 14.79
N GLU A 4 -15.56 7.16 15.34
CA GLU A 4 -14.53 8.21 15.46
C GLU A 4 -14.06 8.72 14.09
N ILE A 5 -13.88 7.82 13.11
CA ILE A 5 -13.60 8.20 11.73
C ILE A 5 -14.71 9.08 11.14
N ARG A 6 -15.96 8.70 11.34
CA ARG A 6 -17.12 9.50 10.95
C ARG A 6 -17.16 10.86 11.67
N ASP A 7 -16.88 10.87 12.98
CA ASP A 7 -16.89 12.09 13.78
C ASP A 7 -15.76 13.06 13.39
N LEU A 8 -14.70 12.56 12.71
CA LEU A 8 -13.69 13.36 12.03
C LEU A 8 -14.13 13.90 10.65
N GLY A 9 -15.37 13.61 10.24
CA GLY A 9 -15.97 14.10 8.99
C GLY A 9 -15.73 13.22 7.76
N PHE A 10 -15.33 11.96 7.93
CA PHE A 10 -15.18 11.01 6.83
C PHE A 10 -16.47 10.22 6.59
N GLU A 11 -16.89 10.10 5.34
CA GLU A 11 -17.99 9.22 4.92
C GLU A 11 -17.52 7.78 4.69
N TYR A 12 -16.26 7.58 4.39
CA TYR A 12 -15.67 6.30 4.02
C TYR A 12 -14.51 5.94 4.92
N ALA A 13 -14.33 4.63 5.12
CA ALA A 13 -13.14 4.07 5.75
C ALA A 13 -12.57 2.95 4.86
N GLU A 14 -11.28 2.70 4.97
CA GLU A 14 -10.66 1.46 4.54
C GLU A 14 -10.62 0.48 5.71
N LEU A 15 -10.91 -0.80 5.44
CA LEU A 15 -10.69 -1.86 6.43
C LEU A 15 -9.27 -2.41 6.29
N SER A 16 -8.44 -2.12 7.28
CA SER A 16 -7.02 -2.47 7.24
C SER A 16 -6.75 -3.96 7.50
N HIS A 17 -5.51 -4.36 7.20
CA HIS A 17 -4.96 -5.69 7.49
C HIS A 17 -4.76 -5.99 9.00
N GLY A 18 -5.31 -5.17 9.89
CA GLY A 18 -5.36 -5.38 11.33
C GLY A 18 -6.73 -5.84 11.86
N ILE A 19 -7.74 -5.93 11.00
CA ILE A 19 -9.12 -6.27 11.40
C ILE A 19 -9.23 -7.76 11.73
N ARG A 20 -9.45 -8.06 13.02
CA ARG A 20 -9.68 -9.43 13.50
C ARG A 20 -11.11 -9.87 13.26
N LEU A 21 -11.33 -11.18 13.07
CA LEU A 21 -12.66 -11.78 12.87
C LEU A 21 -13.70 -11.34 13.91
N GLY A 22 -13.31 -11.21 15.17
CA GLY A 22 -14.22 -10.79 16.25
C GLY A 22 -14.73 -9.36 16.12
N LEU A 23 -14.13 -8.52 15.26
CA LEU A 23 -14.57 -7.15 15.03
C LEU A 23 -15.64 -7.06 13.92
N LEU A 24 -15.76 -8.08 13.08
CA LEU A 24 -16.67 -8.06 11.93
C LEU A 24 -18.14 -7.80 12.29
N PRO A 25 -18.74 -8.42 13.33
CA PRO A 25 -20.13 -8.16 13.66
C PRO A 25 -20.42 -6.67 13.84
N GLY A 26 -19.62 -5.97 14.64
CA GLY A 26 -19.80 -4.53 14.88
C GLY A 26 -19.49 -3.66 13.67
N ILE A 27 -18.53 -4.08 12.81
CA ILE A 27 -18.25 -3.40 11.53
C ILE A 27 -19.45 -3.51 10.60
N LEU A 28 -19.99 -4.72 10.44
CA LEU A 28 -21.15 -4.96 9.57
C LEU A 28 -22.40 -4.25 10.07
N GLU A 29 -22.64 -4.23 11.39
CA GLU A 29 -23.72 -3.46 12.01
C GLU A 29 -23.62 -1.97 11.66
N ALA A 30 -22.45 -1.35 11.82
CA ALA A 30 -22.26 0.07 11.49
C ALA A 30 -22.45 0.36 9.98
N VAL A 31 -21.99 -0.55 9.10
CA VAL A 31 -22.16 -0.42 7.65
C VAL A 31 -23.65 -0.60 7.27
N ASP A 32 -24.31 -1.61 7.81
CA ASP A 32 -25.73 -1.88 7.52
C ASP A 32 -26.65 -0.76 8.04
N ALA A 33 -26.29 -0.14 9.16
CA ALA A 33 -26.96 1.04 9.70
C ALA A 33 -26.67 2.34 8.89
N GLY A 34 -25.77 2.28 7.91
CA GLY A 34 -25.40 3.46 7.10
C GLY A 34 -24.55 4.49 7.88
N GLU A 35 -23.97 4.11 9.01
CA GLU A 35 -23.14 5.01 9.82
C GLU A 35 -21.85 5.38 9.09
N ILE A 36 -21.30 4.47 8.27
CA ILE A 36 -20.10 4.67 7.47
C ILE A 36 -20.12 3.74 6.26
N LYS A 37 -19.48 4.16 5.17
CA LYS A 37 -19.25 3.35 3.97
C LYS A 37 -17.81 2.83 3.96
N ILE A 38 -17.57 1.74 3.21
CA ILE A 38 -16.22 1.19 3.05
C ILE A 38 -15.76 1.45 1.62
N SER A 39 -14.64 2.15 1.45
CA SER A 39 -14.06 2.45 0.14
C SER A 39 -13.27 1.28 -0.42
N SER A 40 -12.45 0.69 0.41
CA SER A 40 -11.45 -0.33 0.08
C SER A 40 -11.15 -1.23 1.27
N LEU A 41 -10.51 -2.36 1.00
CA LEU A 41 -9.93 -3.24 2.01
C LEU A 41 -8.46 -3.43 1.72
N HIS A 42 -7.64 -3.41 2.76
CA HIS A 42 -6.26 -3.85 2.65
C HIS A 42 -6.17 -5.37 2.91
N ASN A 43 -5.52 -6.10 2.04
CA ASN A 43 -5.36 -7.56 2.16
C ASN A 43 -4.34 -7.87 3.31
N PHE A 44 -4.60 -8.77 4.24
CA PHE A 44 -5.76 -9.66 4.38
C PHE A 44 -6.78 -9.07 5.36
N CYS A 45 -8.02 -8.96 4.94
CA CYS A 45 -9.09 -8.46 5.80
C CYS A 45 -10.35 -9.35 5.64
N PRO A 46 -10.83 -10.00 6.71
CA PRO A 46 -10.25 -10.00 8.06
C PRO A 46 -8.97 -10.84 8.15
N LEU A 47 -8.21 -10.60 9.18
CA LEU A 47 -7.03 -11.40 9.51
C LEU A 47 -7.37 -12.89 9.60
N PRO A 48 -6.46 -13.78 9.17
CA PRO A 48 -6.58 -15.21 9.37
C PRO A 48 -6.76 -15.58 10.84
N LEU A 49 -7.48 -16.68 11.08
CA LEU A 49 -7.72 -17.17 12.43
C LEU A 49 -6.39 -17.44 13.15
N GLY A 50 -6.28 -17.00 14.38
CA GLY A 50 -5.07 -17.14 15.20
C GLY A 50 -4.04 -16.01 15.05
N VAL A 51 -4.25 -15.09 14.12
CA VAL A 51 -3.40 -13.90 13.97
C VAL A 51 -3.99 -12.73 14.76
N ASN A 52 -3.18 -12.16 15.65
CA ASN A 52 -3.63 -11.18 16.64
C ASN A 52 -3.15 -9.74 16.38
N HIS A 53 -2.26 -9.56 15.40
CA HIS A 53 -1.64 -8.28 15.07
C HIS A 53 -1.71 -8.05 13.56
N ALA A 54 -1.60 -6.81 13.16
CA ALA A 54 -1.53 -6.42 11.77
C ALA A 54 -0.39 -7.17 11.06
N SER A 55 -0.70 -7.86 9.97
CA SER A 55 0.24 -8.75 9.29
C SER A 55 -0.02 -8.75 7.77
N PRO A 56 0.31 -7.63 7.09
CA PRO A 56 0.05 -7.50 5.65
C PRO A 56 0.83 -8.53 4.81
N ASN A 57 2.01 -8.93 5.30
CA ASN A 57 2.91 -9.89 4.63
C ASN A 57 2.87 -11.29 5.28
N LEU A 58 1.75 -11.67 5.93
CA LEU A 58 1.61 -12.97 6.57
C LEU A 58 1.76 -14.14 5.60
N TYR A 59 1.18 -14.00 4.42
CA TYR A 59 1.29 -14.90 3.28
C TYR A 59 1.62 -14.07 2.04
N GLU A 60 2.66 -14.48 1.33
CA GLU A 60 3.12 -13.71 0.18
C GLU A 60 2.82 -14.45 -1.13
N PHE A 61 2.42 -13.70 -2.16
CA PHE A 61 2.22 -14.26 -3.49
C PHE A 61 3.53 -14.72 -4.13
N SER A 62 4.65 -14.14 -3.67
CA SER A 62 6.00 -14.46 -4.11
C SER A 62 6.66 -15.63 -3.37
N ASP A 63 6.07 -16.15 -2.28
CA ASP A 63 6.70 -17.18 -1.42
C ASP A 63 7.14 -18.40 -2.22
N GLU A 64 8.31 -18.94 -1.93
CA GLU A 64 8.84 -20.13 -2.60
C GLU A 64 8.01 -21.38 -2.33
N ARG A 65 7.43 -21.47 -1.15
CA ARG A 65 6.61 -22.60 -0.71
C ARG A 65 5.20 -22.50 -1.29
N ALA A 66 4.83 -23.44 -2.14
CA ALA A 66 3.49 -23.47 -2.76
C ALA A 66 2.36 -23.38 -1.72
N ARG A 67 2.53 -24.04 -0.56
CA ARG A 67 1.55 -23.99 0.52
C ARG A 67 1.28 -22.56 1.03
N GLN A 68 2.28 -21.71 1.10
CA GLN A 68 2.11 -20.32 1.53
C GLN A 68 1.35 -19.51 0.47
N ARG A 69 1.67 -19.70 -0.81
CA ARG A 69 0.92 -19.08 -1.91
C ARG A 69 -0.55 -19.51 -1.94
N GLU A 70 -0.84 -20.81 -1.68
CA GLU A 70 -2.22 -21.29 -1.55
C GLU A 70 -2.97 -20.60 -0.40
N LEU A 71 -2.30 -20.36 0.73
CA LEU A 71 -2.88 -19.62 1.85
C LEU A 71 -3.09 -18.15 1.48
N ALA A 72 -2.14 -17.52 0.78
CA ALA A 72 -2.29 -16.17 0.26
C ALA A 72 -3.54 -16.07 -0.63
N ILE A 73 -3.70 -16.96 -1.60
CA ILE A 73 -4.89 -17.02 -2.47
C ILE A 73 -6.16 -17.20 -1.63
N LYS A 74 -6.18 -18.20 -0.75
CA LYS A 74 -7.34 -18.52 0.08
C LYS A 74 -7.83 -17.32 0.90
N TYR A 75 -6.91 -16.61 1.55
CA TYR A 75 -7.29 -15.48 2.39
C TYR A 75 -7.59 -14.22 1.59
N THR A 76 -6.98 -14.04 0.42
CA THR A 76 -7.37 -12.99 -0.52
C THR A 76 -8.81 -13.18 -1.00
N LEU A 77 -9.20 -14.41 -1.34
CA LEU A 77 -10.60 -14.69 -1.73
C LEU A 77 -11.59 -14.38 -0.59
N ARG A 78 -11.21 -14.62 0.66
CA ARG A 78 -12.03 -14.20 1.82
C ARG A 78 -12.11 -12.68 1.95
N THR A 79 -11.01 -11.97 1.69
CA THR A 79 -11.04 -10.51 1.63
C THR A 79 -12.00 -10.03 0.53
N PHE A 80 -12.03 -10.67 -0.64
CA PHE A 80 -13.00 -10.36 -1.70
C PHE A 80 -14.46 -10.59 -1.29
N GLU A 81 -14.74 -11.65 -0.54
CA GLU A 81 -16.08 -11.91 0.00
C GLU A 81 -16.53 -10.78 0.94
N LEU A 82 -15.65 -10.35 1.85
CA LEU A 82 -15.94 -9.24 2.74
C LEU A 82 -16.07 -7.92 1.97
N ALA A 83 -15.18 -7.65 1.02
CA ALA A 83 -15.23 -6.45 0.18
C ALA A 83 -16.58 -6.33 -0.54
N ARG A 84 -17.07 -7.42 -1.15
CA ARG A 84 -18.39 -7.47 -1.75
C ARG A 84 -19.51 -7.24 -0.71
N ARG A 85 -19.39 -7.85 0.48
CA ARG A 85 -20.42 -7.71 1.55
C ARG A 85 -20.57 -6.26 2.02
N VAL A 86 -19.47 -5.53 2.10
CA VAL A 86 -19.46 -4.12 2.53
C VAL A 86 -19.52 -3.13 1.36
N LYS A 87 -19.67 -3.63 0.12
CA LYS A 87 -19.74 -2.85 -1.13
C LYS A 87 -18.49 -1.98 -1.39
N ALA A 88 -17.33 -2.44 -0.97
CA ALA A 88 -16.07 -1.79 -1.29
C ALA A 88 -15.74 -1.91 -2.78
N LEU A 89 -14.97 -0.95 -3.30
CA LEU A 89 -14.62 -0.85 -4.71
C LEU A 89 -13.29 -1.51 -5.04
N ALA A 90 -12.38 -1.58 -4.07
CA ALA A 90 -11.02 -2.05 -4.27
C ALA A 90 -10.51 -2.91 -3.12
N VAL A 91 -9.54 -3.77 -3.45
CA VAL A 91 -8.69 -4.46 -2.47
C VAL A 91 -7.25 -4.11 -2.78
N VAL A 92 -6.55 -3.54 -1.78
CA VAL A 92 -5.13 -3.20 -1.87
C VAL A 92 -4.30 -4.43 -1.59
N LEU A 93 -3.28 -4.66 -2.40
CA LEU A 93 -2.46 -5.86 -2.38
C LEU A 93 -0.98 -5.54 -2.18
N HIS A 94 -0.37 -6.17 -1.18
CA HIS A 94 1.06 -6.44 -1.16
C HIS A 94 1.32 -7.71 -1.97
N LEU A 95 2.27 -7.68 -2.87
CA LEU A 95 2.54 -8.84 -3.72
C LEU A 95 3.57 -9.80 -3.11
N GLY A 96 4.33 -9.33 -2.12
CA GLY A 96 5.31 -10.12 -1.41
C GLY A 96 6.73 -9.58 -1.51
N SER A 97 7.69 -10.43 -1.25
CA SER A 97 9.11 -10.06 -1.15
C SER A 97 10.03 -11.05 -1.88
N MET A 98 11.30 -10.70 -1.92
CA MET A 98 12.39 -11.55 -2.42
C MET A 98 13.31 -11.92 -1.25
N GLU A 99 13.76 -13.16 -1.19
CA GLU A 99 14.77 -13.54 -0.22
C GLU A 99 16.12 -12.90 -0.55
N MET A 100 16.47 -11.86 0.20
CA MET A 100 17.74 -11.14 0.08
C MET A 100 18.14 -10.53 1.41
N LYS A 101 19.35 -9.95 1.48
CA LYS A 101 19.78 -9.21 2.66
C LYS A 101 18.90 -8.00 2.88
N ASP A 102 18.67 -7.64 4.13
CA ASP A 102 18.00 -6.40 4.48
C ASP A 102 18.90 -5.19 4.16
N TYR A 103 18.72 -4.68 2.95
CA TYR A 103 19.38 -3.48 2.45
C TYR A 103 18.64 -2.22 2.87
N THR A 104 17.32 -2.29 2.97
CA THR A 104 16.47 -1.15 3.36
C THR A 104 16.89 -0.62 4.72
N GLU A 105 16.93 -1.48 5.73
CA GLU A 105 17.35 -1.08 7.08
C GLU A 105 18.78 -0.56 7.11
N LYS A 106 19.71 -1.25 6.43
CA LYS A 106 21.12 -0.84 6.39
C LYS A 106 21.33 0.52 5.74
N LEU A 107 20.67 0.75 4.61
CA LEU A 107 20.75 2.03 3.89
C LEU A 107 20.10 3.14 4.70
N THR A 108 18.95 2.90 5.35
CA THR A 108 18.29 3.86 6.23
C THR A 108 19.20 4.30 7.37
N ARG A 109 19.81 3.35 8.09
CA ARG A 109 20.76 3.66 9.16
C ARG A 109 22.02 4.40 8.67
N MET A 110 22.52 4.04 7.48
CA MET A 110 23.67 4.74 6.89
C MET A 110 23.30 6.14 6.41
N LEU A 111 22.11 6.30 5.85
CA LEU A 111 21.60 7.58 5.40
C LEU A 111 21.51 8.58 6.56
N GLU A 112 20.99 8.13 7.69
CA GLU A 112 20.89 8.93 8.91
C GLU A 112 22.24 9.35 9.47
N ARG A 113 23.21 8.42 9.48
CA ARG A 113 24.53 8.65 10.06
C ARG A 113 25.51 9.38 9.14
N ASP A 114 25.60 8.96 7.88
CA ASP A 114 26.68 9.30 6.96
C ASP A 114 26.19 10.17 5.77
N GLY A 115 24.89 10.21 5.54
CA GLY A 115 24.28 10.88 4.38
C GLY A 115 24.47 10.13 3.05
N ARG A 116 23.68 10.50 2.04
CA ARG A 116 23.67 9.84 0.71
C ARG A 116 24.98 9.97 -0.07
N LYS A 117 25.76 11.04 0.16
CA LYS A 117 27.01 11.30 -0.59
C LYS A 117 28.20 10.50 -0.11
N SER A 118 28.04 9.67 0.93
CA SER A 118 29.10 8.80 1.42
C SER A 118 29.46 7.74 0.39
N PRO A 119 30.76 7.52 0.06
CA PRO A 119 31.17 6.45 -0.85
C PRO A 119 30.72 5.05 -0.40
N LYS A 120 30.63 4.82 0.90
CA LYS A 120 30.11 3.56 1.46
C LYS A 120 28.63 3.40 1.20
N TYR A 121 27.87 4.49 1.30
CA TYR A 121 26.44 4.50 0.98
C TYR A 121 26.20 4.15 -0.50
N GLU A 122 26.88 4.84 -1.40
CA GLU A 122 26.75 4.60 -2.84
C GLU A 122 27.13 3.16 -3.24
N LYS A 123 28.19 2.60 -2.62
CA LYS A 123 28.55 1.20 -2.83
C LYS A 123 27.44 0.25 -2.38
N LEU A 124 26.89 0.45 -1.18
CA LEU A 124 25.82 -0.39 -0.64
C LEU A 124 24.52 -0.25 -1.47
N ARG A 125 24.19 0.97 -1.93
CA ARG A 125 23.05 1.24 -2.80
C ARG A 125 23.18 0.50 -4.14
N ALA A 126 24.35 0.53 -4.76
CA ALA A 126 24.63 -0.21 -6.00
C ALA A 126 24.55 -1.73 -5.77
N GLU A 127 25.07 -2.24 -4.64
CA GLU A 127 24.94 -3.66 -4.28
C GLU A 127 23.47 -4.07 -4.12
N ALA A 128 22.67 -3.24 -3.45
CA ALA A 128 21.23 -3.48 -3.27
C ALA A 128 20.52 -3.55 -4.63
N ALA A 129 20.76 -2.58 -5.51
CA ALA A 129 20.16 -2.55 -6.85
C ALA A 129 20.50 -3.81 -7.65
N ALA A 130 21.78 -4.19 -7.69
CA ALA A 130 22.22 -5.40 -8.38
C ALA A 130 21.60 -6.68 -7.79
N SER A 131 21.51 -6.76 -6.45
CA SER A 131 20.92 -7.90 -5.76
C SER A 131 19.41 -8.04 -6.06
N ARG A 132 18.66 -6.93 -6.12
CA ARG A 132 17.25 -6.90 -6.51
C ARG A 132 17.06 -7.48 -7.91
N GLU A 133 17.76 -6.93 -8.89
CA GLU A 133 17.65 -7.37 -10.28
C GLU A 133 18.00 -8.86 -10.47
N ALA A 134 19.03 -9.34 -9.79
CA ALA A 134 19.45 -10.73 -9.88
C ALA A 134 18.43 -11.73 -9.28
N ARG A 135 17.57 -11.29 -8.36
CA ARG A 135 16.68 -12.18 -7.59
C ARG A 135 15.21 -12.09 -7.97
N LYS A 136 14.78 -11.00 -8.61
CA LYS A 136 13.36 -10.72 -8.84
C LYS A 136 12.63 -11.72 -9.73
N ALA A 137 13.30 -12.31 -10.72
CA ALA A 137 12.64 -13.05 -11.79
C ALA A 137 11.69 -14.15 -11.30
N LYS A 138 12.15 -15.02 -10.40
CA LYS A 138 11.33 -16.10 -9.84
C LYS A 138 10.20 -15.61 -8.95
N ALA A 139 10.43 -14.52 -8.22
CA ALA A 139 9.43 -13.95 -7.34
C ALA A 139 8.32 -13.27 -8.16
N VAL A 140 8.67 -12.54 -9.23
CA VAL A 140 7.72 -11.95 -10.18
C VAL A 140 6.90 -13.03 -10.88
N GLU A 141 7.51 -14.14 -11.31
CA GLU A 141 6.82 -15.28 -11.91
C GLU A 141 5.76 -15.86 -10.98
N ARG A 142 6.09 -16.10 -9.71
CA ARG A 142 5.14 -16.62 -8.70
C ARG A 142 3.98 -15.65 -8.45
N VAL A 143 4.27 -14.36 -8.37
CA VAL A 143 3.26 -13.31 -8.26
C VAL A 143 2.34 -13.33 -9.48
N TYR A 144 2.90 -13.42 -10.68
CA TYR A 144 2.12 -13.53 -11.92
C TYR A 144 1.17 -14.73 -11.89
N GLU A 145 1.68 -15.93 -11.52
CA GLU A 145 0.84 -17.12 -11.38
C GLU A 145 -0.30 -16.94 -10.39
N THR A 146 -0.02 -16.29 -9.26
CA THR A 146 -1.03 -16.03 -8.22
C THR A 146 -2.08 -15.03 -8.70
N LEU A 147 -1.66 -13.93 -9.34
CA LEU A 147 -2.58 -12.93 -9.89
C LEU A 147 -3.50 -13.54 -10.96
N ARG A 148 -3.02 -14.44 -11.80
CA ARG A 148 -3.85 -15.18 -12.76
C ARG A 148 -4.98 -15.96 -12.13
N ILE A 149 -4.82 -16.39 -10.89
CA ILE A 149 -5.84 -17.15 -10.16
C ILE A 149 -6.85 -16.21 -9.52
N ILE A 150 -6.39 -15.10 -8.90
CA ILE A 150 -7.28 -14.23 -8.13
C ILE A 150 -7.98 -13.17 -8.98
N LEU A 151 -7.40 -12.74 -10.11
CA LEU A 151 -7.99 -11.71 -10.95
C LEU A 151 -9.39 -12.07 -11.47
N PRO A 152 -9.66 -13.25 -12.06
CA PRO A 152 -11.02 -13.61 -12.49
C PRO A 152 -12.04 -13.59 -11.35
N GLU A 153 -11.59 -13.88 -10.12
CA GLU A 153 -12.44 -13.82 -8.92
C GLU A 153 -12.78 -12.39 -8.51
N ALA A 154 -11.82 -11.46 -8.67
CA ALA A 154 -12.06 -10.04 -8.44
C ALA A 154 -13.00 -9.46 -9.50
N GLU A 155 -12.76 -9.77 -10.78
CA GLU A 155 -13.59 -9.30 -11.91
C GLU A 155 -15.04 -9.72 -11.76
N ARG A 156 -15.31 -10.99 -11.43
CA ARG A 156 -16.68 -11.47 -11.17
C ARG A 156 -17.39 -10.73 -10.04
N ARG A 157 -16.66 -10.11 -9.15
CA ARG A 157 -17.18 -9.34 -8.02
C ARG A 157 -17.17 -7.83 -8.27
N GLY A 158 -16.68 -7.39 -9.43
CA GLY A 158 -16.52 -5.97 -9.76
C GLY A 158 -15.51 -5.24 -8.90
N LEU A 159 -14.51 -5.97 -8.33
CA LEU A 159 -13.49 -5.42 -7.46
C LEU A 159 -12.26 -5.01 -8.27
N LYS A 160 -11.68 -3.87 -7.93
CA LYS A 160 -10.35 -3.48 -8.38
C LYS A 160 -9.28 -4.09 -7.48
N LEU A 161 -8.20 -4.55 -8.08
CA LEU A 161 -6.99 -5.00 -7.39
C LEU A 161 -5.95 -3.88 -7.44
N GLY A 162 -5.79 -3.17 -6.34
CA GLY A 162 -4.81 -2.10 -6.20
C GLY A 162 -3.42 -2.68 -5.92
N ILE A 163 -2.55 -2.70 -6.93
CA ILE A 163 -1.15 -3.08 -6.73
C ILE A 163 -0.43 -1.88 -6.13
N GLU A 164 0.03 -2.04 -4.90
CA GLU A 164 0.66 -0.97 -4.14
C GLU A 164 2.17 -0.91 -4.35
N ASN A 165 2.74 0.30 -4.46
CA ASN A 165 4.19 0.49 -4.39
C ASN A 165 4.68 0.24 -2.97
N ARG A 166 5.83 -0.45 -2.86
CA ARG A 166 6.31 -0.95 -1.57
C ARG A 166 7.44 -0.10 -1.01
N GLN A 167 7.52 -0.05 0.32
CA GLN A 167 8.53 0.69 1.07
C GLN A 167 9.91 0.04 1.00
N ALA A 168 9.98 -1.27 1.24
CA ALA A 168 11.26 -1.96 1.32
C ALA A 168 11.80 -2.35 -0.06
N LEU A 169 13.12 -2.35 -0.18
CA LEU A 169 13.83 -2.73 -1.40
C LEU A 169 13.72 -4.23 -1.70
N GLU A 170 13.40 -5.00 -0.69
CA GLU A 170 13.21 -6.45 -0.73
C GLU A 170 11.83 -6.84 -1.25
N GLU A 171 10.88 -5.90 -1.29
CA GLU A 171 9.47 -6.15 -1.66
C GLU A 171 9.22 -6.01 -3.17
N ILE A 172 8.17 -6.66 -3.62
CA ILE A 172 7.67 -6.64 -5.01
C ILE A 172 6.31 -5.93 -5.04
N PRO A 173 6.01 -5.14 -6.09
CA PRO A 173 6.81 -4.93 -7.30
C PRO A 173 7.96 -3.94 -7.07
N LEU A 174 9.02 -4.08 -7.86
CA LEU A 174 9.98 -3.00 -8.06
C LEU A 174 9.36 -1.95 -8.99
N GLU A 175 9.94 -0.76 -9.01
CA GLU A 175 9.41 0.36 -9.77
C GLU A 175 9.22 0.05 -11.27
N GLY A 176 10.14 -0.71 -11.87
CA GLY A 176 10.07 -1.14 -13.27
C GLY A 176 9.16 -2.34 -13.54
N ASP A 177 8.68 -3.03 -12.51
CA ASP A 177 7.86 -4.24 -12.70
C ASP A 177 6.37 -3.93 -12.91
N PHE A 178 5.92 -2.72 -12.56
CA PHE A 178 4.53 -2.31 -12.74
C PHE A 178 4.09 -2.38 -14.20
N GLU A 179 4.94 -1.93 -15.13
CA GLU A 179 4.64 -2.00 -16.57
C GLU A 179 4.43 -3.44 -17.04
N PHE A 180 5.25 -4.38 -16.53
CA PHE A 180 5.08 -5.80 -16.81
C PHE A 180 3.71 -6.28 -16.34
N PHE A 181 3.34 -6.05 -15.08
CA PHE A 181 2.06 -6.52 -14.55
C PHE A 181 0.87 -5.90 -15.28
N PHE A 182 0.91 -4.60 -15.61
CA PHE A 182 -0.19 -3.94 -16.32
C PHE A 182 -0.30 -4.33 -17.80
N ARG A 183 0.78 -4.78 -18.42
CA ARG A 183 0.74 -5.35 -19.77
C ARG A 183 0.20 -6.77 -19.77
N GLU A 184 0.69 -7.61 -18.85
CA GLU A 184 0.28 -9.02 -18.77
C GLU A 184 -1.17 -9.17 -18.27
N PHE A 185 -1.60 -8.26 -17.41
CA PHE A 185 -2.97 -8.16 -16.90
C PHE A 185 -3.63 -6.90 -17.45
N ASP A 186 -3.91 -6.89 -18.75
CA ASP A 186 -4.60 -5.76 -19.40
C ASP A 186 -6.10 -5.76 -19.06
N SER A 187 -6.38 -5.59 -17.79
CA SER A 187 -7.70 -5.53 -17.20
C SER A 187 -7.92 -4.19 -16.49
N PRO A 188 -9.12 -3.57 -16.64
CA PRO A 188 -9.46 -2.36 -15.90
C PRO A 188 -9.58 -2.59 -14.38
N ASN A 189 -9.58 -3.86 -13.97
CA ASN A 189 -9.64 -4.25 -12.56
C ASN A 189 -8.25 -4.35 -11.93
N VAL A 190 -7.16 -4.34 -12.70
CA VAL A 190 -5.78 -4.26 -12.19
C VAL A 190 -5.33 -2.81 -12.25
N VAL A 191 -5.15 -2.20 -11.09
CA VAL A 191 -4.90 -0.76 -10.98
C VAL A 191 -3.70 -0.47 -10.09
N TYR A 192 -3.13 0.73 -10.25
CA TYR A 192 -2.06 1.21 -9.39
C TYR A 192 -2.65 1.85 -8.12
N TRP A 193 -2.06 1.50 -6.99
CA TRP A 193 -2.32 2.13 -5.70
C TRP A 193 -1.04 2.80 -5.22
N HIS A 194 -1.09 4.12 -5.03
CA HIS A 194 0.10 4.88 -4.67
C HIS A 194 0.15 5.15 -3.17
N ASP A 195 1.02 4.43 -2.48
CA ASP A 195 1.42 4.82 -1.13
C ASP A 195 2.48 5.92 -1.23
N ILE A 196 2.12 7.10 -0.72
CA ILE A 196 2.95 8.32 -0.83
C ILE A 196 4.21 8.19 0.02
N GLY A 197 4.07 7.69 1.24
CA GLY A 197 5.21 7.54 2.14
C GLY A 197 6.19 6.48 1.68
N HIS A 198 5.73 5.36 1.15
CA HIS A 198 6.59 4.34 0.55
C HIS A 198 7.43 4.92 -0.60
N GLY A 199 6.80 5.74 -1.45
CA GLY A 199 7.51 6.47 -2.50
C GLY A 199 8.55 7.43 -1.96
N GLN A 200 8.21 8.20 -0.92
CA GLN A 200 9.09 9.16 -0.27
C GLN A 200 10.31 8.50 0.37
N ILE A 201 10.12 7.37 1.05
CA ILE A 201 11.23 6.61 1.64
C ILE A 201 12.20 6.12 0.56
N LYS A 202 11.70 5.57 -0.54
CA LYS A 202 12.56 5.15 -1.66
C LYS A 202 13.28 6.32 -2.33
N GLU A 203 12.67 7.51 -2.36
CA GLU A 203 13.35 8.73 -2.79
C GLU A 203 14.50 9.09 -1.85
N HIS A 204 14.28 9.05 -0.54
CA HIS A 204 15.33 9.28 0.46
C HIS A 204 16.49 8.30 0.28
N LEU A 205 16.19 7.04 -0.01
CA LEU A 205 17.19 6.01 -0.29
C LEU A 205 17.83 6.13 -1.68
N GLY A 206 17.31 6.97 -2.57
CA GLY A 206 17.86 7.20 -3.91
C GLY A 206 17.52 6.15 -4.95
N PHE A 207 16.40 5.47 -4.81
CA PHE A 207 15.91 4.45 -5.73
C PHE A 207 14.75 4.90 -6.60
N LEU A 208 14.06 5.97 -6.23
CA LEU A 208 12.87 6.43 -6.90
C LEU A 208 12.86 7.95 -7.00
N HIS A 209 12.22 8.46 -8.04
CA HIS A 209 11.74 9.84 -8.13
C HIS A 209 10.20 9.80 -8.15
N PRO A 210 9.52 10.18 -7.05
CA PRO A 210 8.08 9.93 -6.89
C PRO A 210 7.21 10.49 -8.02
N ILE A 211 7.50 11.70 -8.49
CA ILE A 211 6.73 12.34 -9.55
C ILE A 211 6.87 11.59 -10.87
N GLN A 212 8.09 11.24 -11.28
CA GLN A 212 8.32 10.48 -12.53
C GLN A 212 7.66 9.10 -12.48
N HIS A 213 7.70 8.46 -11.31
CA HIS A 213 7.02 7.18 -11.11
C HIS A 213 5.50 7.32 -11.25
N LEU A 214 4.90 8.33 -10.62
CA LEU A 214 3.48 8.62 -10.77
C LEU A 214 3.09 8.97 -12.20
N GLU A 215 3.89 9.77 -12.91
CA GLU A 215 3.66 10.09 -14.33
C GLU A 215 3.56 8.82 -15.18
N SER A 216 4.46 7.86 -14.98
CA SER A 216 4.48 6.62 -15.74
C SER A 216 3.26 5.71 -15.46
N LEU A 217 2.62 5.85 -14.29
CA LEU A 217 1.51 5.00 -13.84
C LEU A 217 0.16 5.73 -13.73
N ALA A 218 0.12 7.02 -14.07
CA ALA A 218 -1.08 7.86 -13.91
C ALA A 218 -2.32 7.33 -14.63
N GLY A 219 -2.13 6.60 -15.74
CA GLY A 219 -3.22 5.97 -16.50
C GLY A 219 -3.90 4.81 -15.77
N ARG A 220 -3.23 4.20 -14.81
CA ARG A 220 -3.73 3.07 -13.99
C ARG A 220 -3.99 3.45 -12.53
N LEU A 221 -3.70 4.69 -12.14
CA LEU A 221 -3.85 5.16 -10.76
C LEU A 221 -5.32 5.17 -10.34
N ALA A 222 -5.63 4.52 -9.23
CA ALA A 222 -7.00 4.41 -8.71
C ALA A 222 -7.14 4.90 -7.27
N GLY A 223 -6.05 4.93 -6.49
CA GLY A 223 -6.11 5.37 -5.11
C GLY A 223 -4.76 5.68 -4.52
N PHE A 224 -4.82 6.25 -3.34
CA PHE A 224 -3.67 6.66 -2.54
C PHE A 224 -3.79 6.18 -1.10
N HIS A 225 -2.66 5.77 -0.51
CA HIS A 225 -2.43 5.87 0.92
C HIS A 225 -1.70 7.18 1.20
N ILE A 226 -2.27 7.97 2.09
CA ILE A 226 -1.85 9.35 2.35
C ILE A 226 -1.29 9.44 3.76
N HIS A 227 -0.01 9.61 3.86
CA HIS A 227 0.71 9.93 5.08
C HIS A 227 2.02 10.66 4.75
N ASP A 228 2.65 11.24 5.74
CA ASP A 228 3.95 11.87 5.59
C ASP A 228 5.07 10.98 6.09
N VAL A 229 6.29 11.38 5.81
CA VAL A 229 7.50 10.68 6.21
C VAL A 229 8.44 11.63 6.93
N VAL A 230 8.73 11.33 8.19
CA VAL A 230 9.82 11.96 8.92
C VAL A 230 11.13 11.31 8.46
N PHE A 231 12.04 12.14 7.94
CA PHE A 231 13.33 11.65 7.43
C PHE A 231 14.08 10.80 8.46
N PRO A 232 14.71 9.68 8.11
CA PRO A 232 14.82 9.12 6.74
C PRO A 232 13.66 8.18 6.34
N ALA A 233 12.98 7.54 7.29
CA ALA A 233 12.00 6.48 7.02
C ALA A 233 10.91 6.36 8.09
N GLY A 234 10.63 7.44 8.83
CA GLY A 234 9.54 7.48 9.80
C GLY A 234 8.20 7.70 9.09
N ASP A 235 7.57 6.60 8.67
CA ASP A 235 6.32 6.59 7.93
C ASP A 235 5.07 6.79 8.80
N HIS A 236 3.90 6.84 8.14
CA HIS A 236 2.60 7.03 8.76
C HIS A 236 2.49 8.29 9.65
N ALA A 237 3.34 9.30 9.40
CA ALA A 237 3.29 10.60 10.06
C ALA A 237 2.12 11.44 9.53
N ALA A 238 1.68 12.43 10.32
CA ALA A 238 0.63 13.34 9.89
C ALA A 238 1.11 14.20 8.70
N PRO A 239 0.32 14.35 7.61
CA PRO A 239 0.67 15.20 6.49
C PRO A 239 1.05 16.62 6.90
N GLY A 240 2.13 17.15 6.33
CA GLY A 240 2.70 18.46 6.65
C GLY A 240 3.69 18.45 7.81
N THR A 241 4.02 17.28 8.39
CA THR A 241 5.02 17.17 9.46
C THR A 241 6.34 16.52 9.02
N GLY A 242 6.42 16.03 7.80
CA GLY A 242 7.57 15.34 7.23
C GLY A 242 8.12 16.03 5.98
N THR A 243 8.52 15.21 5.02
CA THR A 243 9.26 15.65 3.83
C THR A 243 8.49 15.51 2.52
N VAL A 244 7.25 15.00 2.55
CA VAL A 244 6.43 14.82 1.35
C VAL A 244 6.00 16.17 0.76
N ASP A 245 6.26 16.37 -0.53
CA ASP A 245 5.73 17.51 -1.27
C ASP A 245 4.31 17.20 -1.80
N PHE A 246 3.30 17.41 -0.96
CA PHE A 246 1.90 17.23 -1.33
C PHE A 246 1.46 18.15 -2.47
N ALA A 247 2.09 19.32 -2.63
CA ALA A 247 1.74 20.24 -3.71
C ALA A 247 2.14 19.67 -5.08
N ALA A 248 3.31 19.06 -5.18
CA ALA A 248 3.77 18.43 -6.41
C ALA A 248 2.89 17.24 -6.83
N LEU A 249 2.25 16.55 -5.88
CA LEU A 249 1.36 15.42 -6.14
C LEU A 249 -0.02 15.82 -6.66
N LYS A 250 -0.43 17.08 -6.46
CA LYS A 250 -1.78 17.57 -6.76
C LYS A 250 -2.24 17.27 -8.19
N SER A 251 -1.36 17.42 -9.17
CA SER A 251 -1.69 17.22 -10.60
C SER A 251 -2.12 15.79 -10.94
N PHE A 252 -1.78 14.81 -10.10
CA PHE A 252 -2.16 13.40 -10.27
C PHE A 252 -3.47 13.05 -9.56
N VAL A 253 -3.94 13.87 -8.64
CA VAL A 253 -5.15 13.61 -7.86
C VAL A 253 -6.38 13.93 -8.70
N LYS A 254 -7.29 12.95 -8.82
CA LYS A 254 -8.56 13.10 -9.55
C LYS A 254 -9.75 12.83 -8.63
N PRO A 255 -10.93 13.40 -8.89
CA PRO A 255 -12.13 13.18 -8.07
C PRO A 255 -12.50 11.72 -7.88
N GLY A 256 -12.28 10.88 -8.90
CA GLY A 256 -12.58 9.45 -8.86
C GLY A 256 -11.55 8.58 -8.12
N HIS A 257 -10.45 9.15 -7.63
CA HIS A 257 -9.46 8.39 -6.87
C HIS A 257 -9.91 8.19 -5.42
N ILE A 258 -9.68 6.99 -4.90
CA ILE A 258 -9.85 6.68 -3.48
C ILE A 258 -8.67 7.29 -2.73
N LYS A 259 -8.96 8.07 -1.69
CA LYS A 259 -7.95 8.78 -0.88
C LYS A 259 -8.07 8.30 0.57
N VAL A 260 -7.12 7.50 1.00
CA VAL A 260 -7.10 6.91 2.35
C VAL A 260 -6.00 7.54 3.17
N PHE A 261 -6.34 8.17 4.27
CA PHE A 261 -5.35 8.60 5.26
C PHE A 261 -4.93 7.38 6.09
N GLU A 262 -3.72 6.88 5.84
CA GLU A 262 -3.13 5.75 6.56
C GLU A 262 -2.13 6.27 7.59
N LEU A 263 -2.64 6.64 8.73
CA LEU A 263 -1.88 7.32 9.77
C LEU A 263 -1.56 6.40 10.95
N SER A 264 -0.44 6.66 11.62
CA SER A 264 -0.07 5.93 12.83
C SER A 264 -1.17 6.04 13.89
N PRO A 265 -1.61 4.92 14.50
CA PRO A 265 -2.62 4.94 15.55
C PRO A 265 -2.13 5.64 16.84
N SER A 266 -0.85 5.94 16.94
CA SER A 266 -0.25 6.68 18.05
C SER A 266 -0.41 8.20 17.94
N LEU A 267 -0.83 8.72 16.77
CA LEU A 267 -1.01 10.15 16.58
C LEU A 267 -2.18 10.69 17.39
N PRO A 268 -2.01 11.85 18.06
CA PRO A 268 -3.13 12.51 18.72
C PRO A 268 -4.13 13.02 17.68
N VAL A 269 -5.41 13.06 18.07
CA VAL A 269 -6.52 13.48 17.18
C VAL A 269 -6.26 14.85 16.53
N GLY A 270 -5.69 15.80 17.28
CA GLY A 270 -5.35 17.11 16.74
C GLY A 270 -4.34 17.06 15.59
N ALA A 271 -3.34 16.17 15.67
CA ALA A 271 -2.38 15.97 14.58
C ALA A 271 -3.04 15.37 13.33
N VAL A 272 -3.95 14.42 13.52
CA VAL A 272 -4.77 13.85 12.42
C VAL A 272 -5.57 14.95 11.74
N GLN A 273 -6.29 15.78 12.51
CA GLN A 273 -7.10 16.89 12.00
C GLN A 273 -6.25 17.91 11.22
N CYS A 274 -5.09 18.28 11.76
CA CYS A 274 -4.15 19.19 11.07
C CYS A 274 -3.64 18.58 9.76
N GLY A 275 -3.26 17.30 9.75
CA GLY A 275 -2.79 16.62 8.55
C GLY A 275 -3.88 16.52 7.46
N VAL A 276 -5.11 16.20 7.85
CA VAL A 276 -6.26 16.18 6.93
C VAL A 276 -6.51 17.58 6.36
N ALA A 277 -6.49 18.62 7.20
CA ALA A 277 -6.66 20.01 6.76
C ALA A 277 -5.54 20.45 5.81
N HIS A 278 -4.29 20.05 6.07
CA HIS A 278 -3.15 20.32 5.21
C HIS A 278 -3.37 19.76 3.79
N VAL A 279 -3.74 18.49 3.67
CA VAL A 279 -4.01 17.86 2.37
C VAL A 279 -5.20 18.49 1.67
N LYS A 280 -6.31 18.73 2.36
CA LYS A 280 -7.51 19.40 1.80
C LYS A 280 -7.20 20.81 1.30
N THR A 281 -6.39 21.56 2.02
CA THR A 281 -5.96 22.90 1.58
C THR A 281 -5.08 22.85 0.34
N THR A 282 -4.19 21.86 0.28
CA THR A 282 -3.23 21.70 -0.82
C THR A 282 -3.91 21.16 -2.08
N TRP A 283 -4.73 20.12 -1.97
CA TRP A 283 -5.35 19.45 -3.12
C TRP A 283 -6.72 19.99 -3.52
N GLY A 284 -7.40 20.67 -2.61
CA GLY A 284 -8.80 21.08 -2.74
C GLY A 284 -9.72 20.16 -1.93
N ASN A 285 -10.95 20.62 -1.74
CA ASN A 285 -11.96 19.91 -0.93
C ASN A 285 -12.74 18.82 -1.71
N GLU A 286 -12.23 18.37 -2.87
CA GLU A 286 -12.89 17.36 -3.71
C GLU A 286 -12.61 15.93 -3.28
#